data_a39d52009e9879a011717038390051ce
#
_entry.id   a39d52009e9879a011717038390051ce
#
_cell.length_a   1.000
_cell.length_b   1.000
_cell.length_c   1.000
_cell.angle_alpha   90.00
_cell.angle_beta   90.00
_cell.angle_gamma   90.00
#
_symmetry.space_group_name_H-M   'P 1'
#
loop_
_entity.id
_entity.type
_entity.pdbx_description
1 polymer ?
#
loop_
_entity_poly.entity_id
_entity_poly.type
_entity_poly.pdbx_seq_one_letter_code
_entity_poly.pdbx_strand_id
1 'polypeptide(L)'
;MASAPDAAPSPHRVVEVKHGKRKVDIVVEGAATVAWLMDQIETETGVMRKHQKLLCKGKHLVATETVDAQCAFKNGKTTVMLLASAGGGGAPPPAPTAGQQALAASRKAKLEAMTTAKMTMRRDASIDDASTKTRSLEATVSSRVSNWRSTGIVGMRDLGLEAIPSEAFAIGPKARVVDASANRVAKLPNQIAEWTNCTKLVLSGNALTLETVDWEALTSLKNLHHLLLDENKITGALPNSLAINMPRLTTLALDGNRIDSLPSPSEDPDEDADDENAKKNGRNNTSPYFPLLESLSFARNRVTRIPPRLGTCKRLERIDASRNEITAIPVALSMAPRLTTLNLDGNKRLNVEGVPSRFLRDALALDRLTLHGCAVEMETLRLVDGWAAYETRRVKRAEKALDAKVMLGTNAFDEGADVERRKRH
;
A
#
# COMPACT_ATOMS: atom_id res chain seq x y z
N MET A 1 -33.17 -66.97 23.01
CA MET A 1 -32.07 -66.30 23.76
C MET A 1 -30.79 -66.58 23.00
N ALA A 2 -30.33 -65.58 22.21
CA ALA A 2 -29.05 -65.62 21.55
C ALA A 2 -28.38 -64.28 21.83
N SER A 3 -27.35 -64.33 22.64
CA SER A 3 -26.50 -63.24 23.05
C SER A 3 -25.75 -62.66 21.83
N ALA A 4 -25.80 -61.31 21.68
CA ALA A 4 -24.98 -60.60 20.71
C ALA A 4 -23.47 -60.72 21.07
N PRO A 5 -22.58 -60.81 20.07
CA PRO A 5 -21.14 -60.83 20.37
C PRO A 5 -20.66 -59.43 20.72
N ASP A 6 -19.83 -59.40 21.79
CA ASP A 6 -19.03 -58.24 22.23
C ASP A 6 -18.28 -57.62 21.05
N ALA A 7 -18.53 -56.34 20.80
CA ALA A 7 -17.76 -55.54 19.84
C ALA A 7 -16.36 -55.33 20.42
N ALA A 8 -15.34 -55.83 19.75
CA ALA A 8 -13.92 -55.61 20.08
C ALA A 8 -13.63 -54.09 20.15
N PRO A 9 -12.82 -53.58 21.11
CA PRO A 9 -12.50 -52.17 21.22
C PRO A 9 -11.77 -51.72 19.96
N SER A 10 -12.31 -50.68 19.36
CA SER A 10 -11.73 -50.01 18.18
C SER A 10 -10.26 -49.59 18.51
N PRO A 11 -9.31 -49.80 17.62
CA PRO A 11 -7.93 -49.44 17.89
C PRO A 11 -7.82 -47.95 18.16
N HIS A 12 -7.32 -47.57 19.33
CA HIS A 12 -7.04 -46.19 19.71
C HIS A 12 -6.13 -45.55 18.67
N ARG A 13 -6.57 -44.43 18.06
CA ARG A 13 -5.81 -43.68 17.09
C ARG A 13 -5.24 -42.42 17.73
N VAL A 14 -3.98 -42.10 17.44
CA VAL A 14 -3.27 -40.99 18.05
C VAL A 14 -2.90 -39.98 16.97
N VAL A 15 -3.29 -38.73 17.17
CA VAL A 15 -2.91 -37.58 16.34
C VAL A 15 -1.81 -36.81 17.06
N GLU A 16 -0.57 -36.88 16.56
CA GLU A 16 0.54 -36.05 17.03
C GLU A 16 0.39 -34.64 16.44
N VAL A 17 0.03 -33.67 17.25
CA VAL A 17 -0.09 -32.26 16.85
C VAL A 17 1.23 -31.52 17.08
N LYS A 18 1.81 -30.97 16.03
CA LYS A 18 3.05 -30.18 16.08
C LYS A 18 2.75 -28.68 16.02
N HIS A 19 3.15 -27.94 17.05
CA HIS A 19 3.09 -26.50 17.11
C HIS A 19 4.48 -25.91 17.42
N GLY A 20 5.22 -25.53 16.40
CA GLY A 20 6.62 -25.14 16.53
C GLY A 20 7.50 -26.28 17.06
N LYS A 21 8.13 -26.04 18.23
CA LYS A 21 8.96 -27.09 18.93
C LYS A 21 8.15 -27.98 19.86
N ARG A 22 6.86 -27.71 20.09
CA ARG A 22 6.00 -28.50 20.97
C ARG A 22 5.28 -29.58 20.17
N LYS A 23 5.08 -30.74 20.83
CA LYS A 23 4.30 -31.87 20.33
C LYS A 23 3.28 -32.25 21.38
N VAL A 24 2.04 -32.48 20.94
CA VAL A 24 0.93 -32.92 21.79
C VAL A 24 0.30 -34.14 21.11
N ASP A 25 0.14 -35.23 21.83
CA ASP A 25 -0.51 -36.45 21.36
C ASP A 25 -1.98 -36.43 21.82
N ILE A 26 -2.92 -36.46 20.89
CA ILE A 26 -4.36 -36.47 21.15
C ILE A 26 -4.91 -37.82 20.70
N VAL A 27 -5.58 -38.50 21.62
CA VAL A 27 -6.25 -39.79 21.31
C VAL A 27 -7.59 -39.50 20.66
N VAL A 28 -7.79 -40.05 19.49
CA VAL A 28 -9.01 -39.88 18.70
C VAL A 28 -9.80 -41.17 18.68
N GLU A 29 -11.04 -41.14 19.17
CA GLU A 29 -11.95 -42.29 19.22
C GLU A 29 -13.03 -42.15 18.15
N GLY A 30 -13.27 -43.25 17.45
CA GLY A 30 -14.37 -43.34 16.45
C GLY A 30 -14.26 -42.33 15.30
N ALA A 31 -15.42 -41.89 14.79
CA ALA A 31 -15.54 -40.94 13.69
C ALA A 31 -15.43 -39.45 14.14
N ALA A 32 -14.41 -39.13 14.96
CA ALA A 32 -14.23 -37.75 15.45
C ALA A 32 -14.03 -36.77 14.30
N THR A 33 -14.68 -35.62 14.36
CA THR A 33 -14.54 -34.57 13.37
C THR A 33 -13.31 -33.70 13.60
N VAL A 34 -12.82 -33.06 12.54
CA VAL A 34 -11.71 -32.10 12.67
C VAL A 34 -12.10 -30.94 13.60
N ALA A 35 -13.37 -30.56 13.66
CA ALA A 35 -13.88 -29.56 14.61
C ALA A 35 -13.63 -29.99 16.07
N TRP A 36 -13.92 -31.22 16.41
CA TRP A 36 -13.64 -31.78 17.75
C TRP A 36 -12.13 -31.80 18.03
N LEU A 37 -11.30 -32.18 17.05
CA LEU A 37 -9.84 -32.11 17.18
C LEU A 37 -9.34 -30.68 17.46
N MET A 38 -9.92 -29.67 16.82
CA MET A 38 -9.58 -28.26 17.07
C MET A 38 -9.92 -27.82 18.50
N ASP A 39 -11.04 -28.29 19.06
CA ASP A 39 -11.43 -27.99 20.44
C ASP A 39 -10.47 -28.66 21.45
N GLN A 40 -10.02 -29.88 21.19
CA GLN A 40 -9.00 -30.57 22.00
C GLN A 40 -7.63 -29.87 21.91
N ILE A 41 -7.26 -29.37 20.72
CA ILE A 41 -6.03 -28.58 20.54
C ILE A 41 -6.13 -27.25 21.31
N GLU A 42 -7.29 -26.60 21.35
CA GLU A 42 -7.50 -25.39 22.13
C GLU A 42 -7.29 -25.64 23.62
N THR A 43 -7.81 -26.75 24.15
CA THR A 43 -7.66 -27.16 25.55
C THR A 43 -6.20 -27.43 25.89
N GLU A 44 -5.45 -28.15 25.04
CA GLU A 44 -4.09 -28.58 25.31
C GLU A 44 -3.03 -27.51 25.01
N THR A 45 -3.28 -26.63 24.02
CA THR A 45 -2.28 -25.65 23.54
C THR A 45 -2.62 -24.21 23.90
N GLY A 46 -3.87 -23.92 24.29
CA GLY A 46 -4.37 -22.56 24.54
C GLY A 46 -4.58 -21.73 23.27
N VAL A 47 -4.42 -22.32 22.08
CA VAL A 47 -4.66 -21.63 20.81
C VAL A 47 -6.15 -21.69 20.49
N MET A 48 -6.85 -20.57 20.51
CA MET A 48 -8.29 -20.52 20.22
C MET A 48 -8.59 -21.10 18.81
N ARG A 49 -9.66 -21.86 18.68
CA ARG A 49 -10.12 -22.50 17.45
C ARG A 49 -10.11 -21.59 16.22
N LYS A 50 -10.55 -20.34 16.35
CA LYS A 50 -10.56 -19.33 15.28
C LYS A 50 -9.18 -18.94 14.74
N HIS A 51 -8.12 -19.24 15.50
CA HIS A 51 -6.72 -18.98 15.15
C HIS A 51 -5.94 -20.23 14.73
N GLN A 52 -6.60 -21.39 14.74
CA GLN A 52 -5.98 -22.66 14.37
C GLN A 52 -6.13 -22.90 12.85
N LYS A 53 -5.02 -23.23 12.20
CA LYS A 53 -4.99 -23.80 10.86
C LYS A 53 -4.28 -25.15 10.95
N LEU A 54 -5.02 -26.22 10.69
CA LEU A 54 -4.49 -27.59 10.78
C LEU A 54 -4.09 -28.10 9.39
N LEU A 55 -2.90 -28.68 9.30
CA LEU A 55 -2.35 -29.24 8.08
C LEU A 55 -1.96 -30.71 8.32
N CYS A 56 -2.47 -31.61 7.49
CA CYS A 56 -2.01 -33.03 7.43
C CYS A 56 -1.36 -33.25 6.07
N LYS A 57 -0.06 -33.62 6.07
CA LYS A 57 0.73 -33.82 4.84
C LYS A 57 0.64 -32.67 3.83
N GLY A 58 0.61 -31.45 4.34
CA GLY A 58 0.55 -30.24 3.50
C GLY A 58 -0.86 -29.84 3.00
N LYS A 59 -1.91 -30.62 3.30
CA LYS A 59 -3.30 -30.29 2.98
C LYS A 59 -4.00 -29.68 4.20
N HIS A 60 -4.80 -28.65 4.00
CA HIS A 60 -5.64 -28.07 5.05
C HIS A 60 -6.76 -29.03 5.42
N LEU A 61 -7.00 -29.17 6.74
CA LEU A 61 -8.11 -29.97 7.26
C LEU A 61 -9.39 -29.12 7.30
N VAL A 62 -10.50 -29.70 6.85
CA VAL A 62 -11.81 -29.06 6.85
C VAL A 62 -12.59 -29.46 8.11
N ALA A 63 -13.06 -28.46 8.86
CA ALA A 63 -13.63 -28.66 10.20
C ALA A 63 -14.87 -29.58 10.23
N THR A 64 -15.64 -29.63 9.15
CA THR A 64 -16.89 -30.41 9.04
C THR A 64 -16.67 -31.88 8.73
N GLU A 65 -15.49 -32.29 8.31
CA GLU A 65 -15.17 -33.65 7.94
C GLU A 65 -14.50 -34.43 9.10
N THR A 66 -14.49 -35.77 9.01
CA THR A 66 -13.84 -36.61 10.01
C THR A 66 -12.32 -36.62 9.85
N VAL A 67 -11.61 -36.78 10.96
CA VAL A 67 -10.13 -36.88 10.96
C VAL A 67 -9.66 -38.03 10.10
N ASP A 68 -10.41 -39.14 10.10
CA ASP A 68 -10.13 -40.36 9.33
C ASP A 68 -10.22 -40.15 7.82
N ALA A 69 -11.17 -39.34 7.37
CA ALA A 69 -11.33 -39.05 5.96
C ALA A 69 -10.19 -38.17 5.39
N GLN A 70 -9.60 -37.33 6.23
CA GLN A 70 -8.58 -36.38 5.80
C GLN A 70 -7.14 -36.76 6.15
N CYS A 71 -6.95 -37.61 7.16
CA CYS A 71 -5.64 -38.03 7.65
C CYS A 71 -5.42 -39.56 7.48
N ALA A 72 -4.38 -39.93 6.75
CA ALA A 72 -3.97 -41.34 6.68
C ALA A 72 -3.17 -41.71 7.90
N PHE A 73 -3.68 -42.65 8.67
CA PHE A 73 -2.98 -43.23 9.85
C PHE A 73 -2.00 -44.31 9.42
N LYS A 74 -0.76 -44.26 9.92
CA LYS A 74 0.22 -45.37 9.84
C LYS A 74 0.42 -45.93 11.24
N ASN A 75 0.17 -47.23 11.43
CA ASN A 75 0.26 -47.91 12.74
C ASN A 75 -0.52 -47.19 13.85
N GLY A 76 -1.75 -46.69 13.52
CA GLY A 76 -2.59 -45.97 14.47
C GLY A 76 -2.15 -44.55 14.81
N LYS A 77 -1.10 -44.01 14.16
CA LYS A 77 -0.62 -42.65 14.39
C LYS A 77 -0.63 -41.79 13.10
N THR A 78 -0.95 -40.51 13.24
CA THR A 78 -0.80 -39.49 12.19
C THR A 78 -0.24 -38.19 12.77
N THR A 79 0.42 -37.39 11.94
CA THR A 79 0.95 -36.08 12.36
C THR A 79 0.20 -34.95 11.70
N VAL A 80 -0.26 -33.98 12.51
CA VAL A 80 -0.92 -32.76 12.08
C VAL A 80 -0.09 -31.56 12.53
N MET A 81 0.16 -30.63 11.63
CA MET A 81 0.82 -29.37 11.96
C MET A 81 -0.22 -28.31 12.32
N LEU A 82 -0.05 -27.67 13.46
CA LEU A 82 -0.83 -26.51 13.89
C LEU A 82 -0.08 -25.22 13.50
N LEU A 83 -0.68 -24.42 12.63
CA LEU A 83 -0.27 -23.06 12.36
C LEU A 83 -1.22 -22.12 13.11
N ALA A 84 -0.68 -21.35 14.07
CA ALA A 84 -1.42 -20.32 14.75
C ALA A 84 -1.27 -18.98 14.00
N SER A 85 -2.37 -18.32 13.65
CA SER A 85 -2.31 -16.95 13.18
C SER A 85 -1.95 -16.01 14.34
N ALA A 86 -1.09 -15.00 14.09
CA ALA A 86 -0.62 -14.06 15.09
C ALA A 86 -1.81 -13.38 15.81
N GLY A 87 -2.00 -13.69 17.10
CA GLY A 87 -3.12 -13.21 17.94
C GLY A 87 -3.58 -14.20 19.01
N GLY A 88 -3.07 -15.41 19.04
CA GLY A 88 -3.44 -16.45 20.00
C GLY A 88 -2.54 -16.46 21.24
N GLY A 89 -3.11 -16.23 22.42
CA GLY A 89 -2.45 -16.25 23.70
C GLY A 89 -1.75 -17.60 23.99
N GLY A 90 -0.58 -17.52 24.58
CA GLY A 90 0.11 -18.67 25.14
C GLY A 90 -0.66 -19.27 26.33
N ALA A 91 -0.49 -20.56 26.55
CA ALA A 91 -1.03 -21.28 27.70
C ALA A 91 -0.73 -20.57 29.04
N PRO A 92 -1.65 -20.61 30.03
CA PRO A 92 -1.35 -20.08 31.35
C PRO A 92 -0.09 -20.75 31.92
N PRO A 93 0.85 -19.96 32.48
CA PRO A 93 2.06 -20.53 33.05
C PRO A 93 1.70 -21.39 34.27
N PRO A 94 2.44 -22.44 34.56
CA PRO A 94 2.25 -23.24 35.77
C PRO A 94 2.39 -22.33 37.01
N ALA A 95 1.62 -22.62 38.05
CA ALA A 95 1.60 -21.83 39.28
C ALA A 95 3.03 -21.57 39.79
N PRO A 96 3.36 -20.30 40.09
CA PRO A 96 4.73 -19.95 40.43
C PRO A 96 5.13 -20.55 41.78
N THR A 97 6.31 -21.15 41.84
CA THR A 97 6.92 -21.65 43.09
C THR A 97 7.17 -20.46 44.06
N ALA A 98 7.27 -20.76 45.40
CA ALA A 98 7.47 -19.71 46.40
C ALA A 98 8.67 -18.79 46.12
N GLY A 99 9.74 -19.29 45.50
CA GLY A 99 10.87 -18.46 45.04
C GLY A 99 10.55 -17.53 43.87
N GLN A 100 9.66 -17.96 42.98
CA GLN A 100 9.22 -17.13 41.85
C GLN A 100 8.23 -16.06 42.30
N GLN A 101 7.42 -16.34 43.32
CA GLN A 101 6.52 -15.34 43.95
C GLN A 101 7.30 -14.24 44.67
N ALA A 102 8.37 -14.60 45.40
CA ALA A 102 9.26 -13.62 46.02
C ALA A 102 9.98 -12.73 45.00
N LEU A 103 10.41 -13.31 43.88
CA LEU A 103 11.05 -12.58 42.78
C LEU A 103 10.05 -11.66 42.01
N ALA A 104 8.83 -12.16 41.85
CA ALA A 104 7.73 -11.38 41.24
C ALA A 104 7.30 -10.20 42.15
N ALA A 105 7.21 -10.41 43.46
CA ALA A 105 6.93 -9.37 44.42
C ALA A 105 8.04 -8.29 44.46
N SER A 106 9.32 -8.71 44.41
CA SER A 106 10.45 -7.77 44.30
C SER A 106 10.46 -6.99 42.99
N ARG A 107 10.12 -7.64 41.86
CA ARG A 107 9.96 -6.96 40.57
C ARG A 107 8.78 -6.01 40.54
N LYS A 108 7.64 -6.38 41.19
CA LYS A 108 6.47 -5.53 41.29
C LYS A 108 6.75 -4.28 42.15
N ALA A 109 7.41 -4.46 43.29
CA ALA A 109 7.83 -3.33 44.17
C ALA A 109 8.82 -2.40 43.45
N LYS A 110 9.76 -2.96 42.65
CA LYS A 110 10.70 -2.18 41.85
C LYS A 110 9.99 -1.44 40.68
N LEU A 111 8.97 -2.06 40.08
CA LEU A 111 8.15 -1.44 39.01
C LEU A 111 7.26 -0.33 39.59
N GLU A 112 6.66 -0.54 40.78
CA GLU A 112 5.86 0.47 41.50
C GLU A 112 6.74 1.65 41.97
N ALA A 113 7.95 1.37 42.43
CA ALA A 113 8.93 2.42 42.77
C ALA A 113 9.38 3.19 41.51
N MET A 114 9.56 2.51 40.37
CA MET A 114 9.86 3.17 39.07
C MET A 114 8.68 3.97 38.52
N THR A 115 7.43 3.51 38.72
CA THR A 115 6.25 4.24 38.26
C THR A 115 5.96 5.44 39.12
N THR A 116 6.15 5.36 40.45
CA THR A 116 6.05 6.52 41.38
C THR A 116 7.19 7.52 41.13
N ALA A 117 8.43 7.07 40.92
CA ALA A 117 9.54 7.96 40.54
C ALA A 117 9.29 8.63 39.18
N LYS A 118 8.68 7.90 38.22
CA LYS A 118 8.30 8.42 36.89
C LYS A 118 7.12 9.39 36.94
N MET A 119 6.20 9.24 37.92
CA MET A 119 5.10 10.18 38.14
C MET A 119 5.53 11.46 38.88
N THR A 120 6.47 11.39 39.82
CA THR A 120 7.06 12.57 40.44
C THR A 120 7.97 13.35 39.48
N MET A 121 8.72 12.66 38.62
CA MET A 121 9.48 13.32 37.55
C MET A 121 8.60 13.93 36.42
N ARG A 122 7.35 13.46 36.24
CA ARG A 122 6.44 14.02 35.22
C ARG A 122 5.82 15.36 35.61
N ARG A 123 5.90 15.82 36.87
CA ARG A 123 5.40 17.14 37.28
C ARG A 123 6.42 18.27 37.03
N ASP A 124 7.71 17.97 36.99
CA ASP A 124 8.77 18.97 36.74
C ASP A 124 9.34 18.93 35.32
N ALA A 125 9.00 17.87 34.52
CA ALA A 125 9.59 17.60 33.20
C ALA A 125 8.83 18.23 32.02
N SER A 126 7.86 19.12 32.24
CA SER A 126 7.08 19.70 31.13
C SER A 126 7.79 20.83 30.38
N ILE A 127 8.93 21.30 30.87
CA ILE A 127 9.71 22.40 30.27
C ILE A 127 11.04 21.90 29.68
N ASP A 128 11.64 20.84 30.27
CA ASP A 128 12.94 20.34 29.83
C ASP A 128 12.89 19.30 28.71
N ASP A 129 11.74 18.64 28.49
CA ASP A 129 11.63 17.54 27.53
C ASP A 129 11.67 18.02 26.05
N ALA A 130 11.10 19.20 25.78
CA ALA A 130 11.13 19.81 24.45
C ALA A 130 12.55 20.24 24.04
N SER A 131 13.30 20.85 24.96
CA SER A 131 14.66 21.30 24.69
C SER A 131 15.66 20.15 24.53
N THR A 132 15.48 19.08 25.29
CA THR A 132 16.31 17.86 25.18
C THR A 132 16.03 17.11 23.87
N LYS A 133 14.76 17.05 23.44
CA LYS A 133 14.36 16.42 22.19
C LYS A 133 14.84 17.20 20.97
N THR A 134 14.78 18.52 21.02
CA THR A 134 15.30 19.40 19.96
C THR A 134 16.83 19.26 19.84
N ARG A 135 17.55 19.25 20.93
CA ARG A 135 19.02 19.05 20.96
C ARG A 135 19.44 17.68 20.40
N SER A 136 18.66 16.63 20.70
CA SER A 136 18.88 15.28 20.18
C SER A 136 18.65 15.22 18.66
N LEU A 137 17.64 15.93 18.16
CA LEU A 137 17.34 16.03 16.72
C LEU A 137 18.43 16.81 15.98
N GLU A 138 18.86 17.96 16.52
CA GLU A 138 19.94 18.77 15.94
C GLU A 138 21.25 17.97 15.86
N ALA A 139 21.60 17.22 16.90
CA ALA A 139 22.77 16.34 16.89
C ALA A 139 22.64 15.24 15.83
N THR A 140 21.46 14.67 15.67
CA THR A 140 21.19 13.65 14.64
C THR A 140 21.30 14.24 13.23
N VAL A 141 20.74 15.41 12.99
CA VAL A 141 20.85 16.12 11.70
C VAL A 141 22.31 16.47 11.42
N SER A 142 23.00 17.11 12.36
CA SER A 142 24.40 17.53 12.21
C SER A 142 25.34 16.37 11.88
N SER A 143 25.14 15.20 12.49
CA SER A 143 25.91 13.99 12.19
C SER A 143 25.71 13.46 10.75
N ARG A 144 24.57 13.75 10.12
CA ARG A 144 24.23 13.30 8.76
C ARG A 144 24.67 14.27 7.65
N VAL A 145 24.90 15.55 7.98
CA VAL A 145 25.20 16.61 7.00
C VAL A 145 26.43 16.29 6.15
N SER A 146 27.49 15.73 6.74
CA SER A 146 28.70 15.35 6.00
C SER A 146 28.40 14.29 4.94
N ASN A 147 27.54 13.31 5.28
CA ASN A 147 27.08 12.26 4.36
C ASN A 147 26.17 12.85 3.26
N TRP A 148 25.28 13.78 3.60
CA TRP A 148 24.43 14.46 2.61
C TRP A 148 25.27 15.23 1.58
N ARG A 149 26.30 15.93 2.04
CA ARG A 149 27.23 16.68 1.16
C ARG A 149 28.00 15.78 0.21
N SER A 150 28.37 14.58 0.65
CA SER A 150 29.15 13.64 -0.16
C SER A 150 28.28 12.86 -1.15
N THR A 151 27.08 12.44 -0.74
CA THR A 151 26.20 11.57 -1.53
C THR A 151 25.17 12.33 -2.37
N GLY A 152 24.79 13.53 -1.94
CA GLY A 152 23.64 14.27 -2.47
C GLY A 152 22.28 13.66 -2.08
N ILE A 153 22.26 12.76 -1.09
CA ILE A 153 21.05 12.14 -0.57
C ILE A 153 20.75 12.71 0.81
N VAL A 154 19.70 13.54 0.90
CA VAL A 154 19.26 14.18 2.13
C VAL A 154 18.17 13.34 2.77
N GLY A 155 18.56 12.43 3.66
CA GLY A 155 17.65 11.48 4.32
C GLY A 155 17.20 11.98 5.70
N MET A 156 15.95 12.39 5.79
CA MET A 156 15.31 12.93 7.01
C MET A 156 14.04 12.17 7.39
N ARG A 157 13.86 10.97 6.85
CA ARG A 157 12.67 10.16 7.09
C ARG A 157 12.51 9.81 8.57
N ASP A 158 11.28 9.93 9.10
CA ASP A 158 10.84 9.48 10.44
C ASP A 158 11.72 10.06 11.58
N LEU A 159 12.02 11.34 11.50
CA LEU A 159 12.77 12.06 12.55
C LEU A 159 11.84 12.87 13.47
N GLY A 160 10.52 12.88 13.23
CA GLY A 160 9.57 13.69 13.98
C GLY A 160 9.72 15.20 13.75
N LEU A 161 10.29 15.60 12.62
CA LEU A 161 10.54 17.00 12.26
C LEU A 161 9.23 17.76 12.04
N GLU A 162 9.12 18.95 12.60
CA GLU A 162 8.02 19.90 12.36
C GLU A 162 8.34 20.87 11.23
N ALA A 163 9.63 21.06 10.94
CA ALA A 163 10.13 21.84 9.82
C ALA A 163 11.36 21.18 9.21
N ILE A 164 11.65 21.49 7.96
CA ILE A 164 12.89 21.05 7.31
C ILE A 164 14.05 21.87 7.89
N PRO A 165 15.13 21.23 8.40
CA PRO A 165 16.25 21.92 9.01
C PRO A 165 17.03 22.74 7.98
N SER A 166 17.59 23.87 8.42
CA SER A 166 18.36 24.78 7.57
C SER A 166 19.57 24.11 6.91
N GLU A 167 20.17 23.12 7.57
CA GLU A 167 21.29 22.33 7.09
C GLU A 167 20.96 21.56 5.83
N ALA A 168 19.69 21.16 5.66
CA ALA A 168 19.23 20.48 4.46
C ALA A 168 19.20 21.42 3.25
N PHE A 169 18.78 22.67 3.44
CA PHE A 169 18.83 23.69 2.38
C PHE A 169 20.28 24.05 2.03
N ALA A 170 21.16 24.12 3.02
CA ALA A 170 22.58 24.40 2.82
C ALA A 170 23.35 23.36 1.98
N ILE A 171 22.71 22.20 1.64
CA ILE A 171 23.26 21.26 0.66
C ILE A 171 23.17 21.86 -0.76
N GLY A 172 22.19 22.71 -1.01
CA GLY A 172 22.00 23.44 -2.25
C GLY A 172 21.93 22.52 -3.48
N PRO A 173 22.59 22.87 -4.60
CA PRO A 173 22.55 22.11 -5.85
C PRO A 173 23.10 20.69 -5.78
N LYS A 174 23.81 20.31 -4.71
CA LYS A 174 24.29 18.94 -4.51
C LYS A 174 23.16 17.98 -4.12
N ALA A 175 22.06 18.47 -3.57
CA ALA A 175 20.89 17.65 -3.21
C ALA A 175 20.22 17.07 -4.48
N ARG A 176 20.33 15.76 -4.65
CA ARG A 176 19.71 15.02 -5.75
C ARG A 176 18.46 14.26 -5.32
N VAL A 177 18.47 13.72 -4.11
CA VAL A 177 17.36 13.01 -3.51
C VAL A 177 17.12 13.60 -2.12
N VAL A 178 15.89 14.07 -1.89
CA VAL A 178 15.46 14.58 -0.58
C VAL A 178 14.31 13.73 -0.10
N ASP A 179 14.48 13.07 1.04
CA ASP A 179 13.44 12.27 1.69
C ASP A 179 13.18 12.81 3.10
N ALA A 180 12.07 13.52 3.25
CA ALA A 180 11.54 14.00 4.52
C ALA A 180 10.20 13.35 4.87
N SER A 181 9.96 12.13 4.37
CA SER A 181 8.72 11.39 4.61
C SER A 181 8.52 10.99 6.07
N ALA A 182 7.27 10.74 6.46
CA ALA A 182 6.86 10.31 7.79
C ALA A 182 7.32 11.28 8.91
N ASN A 183 7.15 12.58 8.68
CA ASN A 183 7.44 13.64 9.65
C ASN A 183 6.15 14.44 10.00
N ARG A 184 6.31 15.59 10.62
CA ARG A 184 5.23 16.52 10.93
C ARG A 184 5.42 17.87 10.25
N VAL A 185 6.13 17.89 9.13
CA VAL A 185 6.44 19.12 8.39
C VAL A 185 5.13 19.77 7.94
N ALA A 186 4.90 20.98 8.45
CA ALA A 186 3.68 21.74 8.17
C ALA A 186 3.87 22.79 7.08
N LYS A 187 5.11 23.17 6.76
CA LYS A 187 5.40 24.21 5.80
C LYS A 187 6.59 23.82 4.91
N LEU A 188 6.43 24.04 3.62
CA LEU A 188 7.50 23.92 2.63
C LEU A 188 7.90 25.32 2.15
N PRO A 189 9.04 25.86 2.60
CA PRO A 189 9.44 27.23 2.36
C PRO A 189 10.11 27.40 0.99
N ASN A 190 10.31 28.66 0.58
CA ASN A 190 10.95 29.00 -0.70
C ASN A 190 12.39 28.52 -0.84
N GLN A 191 13.10 28.27 0.27
CA GLN A 191 14.48 27.75 0.25
C GLN A 191 14.62 26.40 -0.46
N ILE A 192 13.54 25.66 -0.69
CA ILE A 192 13.58 24.45 -1.53
C ILE A 192 14.09 24.72 -2.93
N ALA A 193 13.93 25.94 -3.45
CA ALA A 193 14.46 26.36 -4.76
C ALA A 193 15.99 26.19 -4.89
N GLU A 194 16.72 26.14 -3.77
CA GLU A 194 18.16 25.91 -3.76
C GLU A 194 18.54 24.48 -4.24
N TRP A 195 17.62 23.53 -4.18
CA TRP A 195 17.84 22.15 -4.63
C TRP A 195 17.71 21.99 -6.15
N THR A 196 18.35 22.84 -6.92
CA THR A 196 18.21 22.94 -8.38
C THR A 196 18.44 21.62 -9.14
N ASN A 197 19.27 20.70 -8.60
CA ASN A 197 19.54 19.40 -9.19
C ASN A 197 18.73 18.26 -8.55
N CYS A 198 17.73 18.58 -7.74
CA CYS A 198 16.88 17.56 -7.12
C CYS A 198 16.10 16.79 -8.20
N THR A 199 16.24 15.48 -8.17
CA THR A 199 15.53 14.56 -9.08
C THR A 199 14.39 13.83 -8.38
N LYS A 200 14.46 13.65 -7.07
CA LYS A 200 13.44 12.98 -6.27
C LYS A 200 13.19 13.72 -4.96
N LEU A 201 11.95 14.13 -4.74
CA LEU A 201 11.49 14.79 -3.53
C LEU A 201 10.35 13.97 -2.91
N VAL A 202 10.58 13.45 -1.70
CA VAL A 202 9.63 12.63 -0.96
C VAL A 202 9.20 13.38 0.30
N LEU A 203 7.94 13.78 0.34
CA LEU A 203 7.31 14.51 1.43
C LEU A 203 6.06 13.79 1.97
N SER A 204 5.91 12.51 1.64
CA SER A 204 4.75 11.70 2.01
C SER A 204 4.61 11.57 3.53
N GLY A 205 3.37 11.57 4.06
CA GLY A 205 3.12 11.42 5.49
C GLY A 205 3.56 12.63 6.31
N ASN A 206 3.18 13.83 5.88
CA ASN A 206 3.44 15.09 6.56
C ASN A 206 2.15 15.88 6.85
N ALA A 207 2.26 17.13 7.25
CA ALA A 207 1.11 18.00 7.57
C ALA A 207 0.98 19.18 6.59
N LEU A 208 1.50 19.04 5.36
CA LEU A 208 1.47 20.09 4.34
C LEU A 208 0.04 20.39 3.88
N THR A 209 -0.26 21.69 3.71
CA THR A 209 -1.52 22.18 3.13
C THR A 209 -1.24 22.93 1.82
N LEU A 210 -2.28 23.23 1.06
CA LEU A 210 -2.13 24.01 -0.18
C LEU A 210 -1.45 25.37 0.04
N GLU A 211 -1.78 26.03 1.15
CA GLU A 211 -1.29 27.36 1.51
C GLU A 211 0.12 27.38 2.07
N THR A 212 0.54 26.25 2.69
CA THR A 212 1.84 26.17 3.35
C THR A 212 2.96 25.65 2.44
N VAL A 213 2.62 25.19 1.25
CA VAL A 213 3.57 24.83 0.20
C VAL A 213 3.85 26.05 -0.67
N ASP A 214 5.10 26.44 -0.78
CA ASP A 214 5.53 27.43 -1.78
C ASP A 214 5.61 26.71 -3.15
N TRP A 215 4.50 26.78 -3.89
CA TRP A 215 4.38 26.12 -5.18
C TRP A 215 5.27 26.74 -6.26
N GLU A 216 5.60 28.03 -6.15
CA GLU A 216 6.50 28.68 -7.08
C GLU A 216 7.90 28.14 -6.92
N ALA A 217 8.41 28.10 -5.69
CA ALA A 217 9.69 27.49 -5.36
C ALA A 217 9.74 26.02 -5.72
N LEU A 218 8.66 25.25 -5.46
CA LEU A 218 8.59 23.83 -5.80
C LEU A 218 8.65 23.62 -7.32
N THR A 219 7.92 24.39 -8.09
CA THR A 219 7.87 24.26 -9.57
C THR A 219 9.10 24.87 -10.26
N SER A 220 9.97 25.55 -9.52
CA SER A 220 11.29 25.98 -10.00
C SER A 220 12.30 24.80 -10.14
N LEU A 221 12.03 23.66 -9.48
CA LEU A 221 12.86 22.47 -9.54
C LEU A 221 12.73 21.73 -10.89
N LYS A 222 13.30 22.30 -11.94
CA LYS A 222 13.16 21.81 -13.33
C LYS A 222 13.71 20.41 -13.59
N ASN A 223 14.58 19.90 -12.69
CA ASN A 223 15.19 18.59 -12.79
C ASN A 223 14.41 17.50 -12.03
N LEU A 224 13.27 17.83 -11.40
CA LEU A 224 12.51 16.90 -10.60
C LEU A 224 11.82 15.84 -11.50
N HIS A 225 12.07 14.57 -11.20
CA HIS A 225 11.45 13.41 -11.86
C HIS A 225 10.36 12.79 -10.99
N HIS A 226 10.56 12.75 -9.67
CA HIS A 226 9.63 12.13 -8.75
C HIS A 226 9.23 13.11 -7.65
N LEU A 227 7.95 13.43 -7.57
CA LEU A 227 7.33 14.24 -6.53
C LEU A 227 6.29 13.39 -5.79
N LEU A 228 6.57 13.07 -4.51
CA LEU A 228 5.68 12.28 -3.67
C LEU A 228 5.18 13.14 -2.52
N LEU A 229 3.88 13.42 -2.52
CA LEU A 229 3.15 14.25 -1.55
C LEU A 229 2.00 13.48 -0.89
N ASP A 230 2.06 12.14 -0.91
CA ASP A 230 1.01 11.29 -0.35
C ASP A 230 0.78 11.56 1.13
N GLU A 231 -0.44 11.29 1.61
CA GLU A 231 -0.79 11.34 3.02
C GLU A 231 -0.41 12.69 3.68
N ASN A 232 -0.78 13.79 3.00
CA ASN A 232 -0.70 15.14 3.51
C ASN A 232 -2.11 15.73 3.78
N LYS A 233 -2.17 17.03 4.01
CA LYS A 233 -3.43 17.74 4.26
C LYS A 233 -3.75 18.74 3.16
N ILE A 234 -3.28 18.48 1.93
CA ILE A 234 -3.49 19.38 0.79
C ILE A 234 -4.98 19.35 0.42
N THR A 235 -5.59 20.55 0.38
CA THR A 235 -7.02 20.76 0.09
C THR A 235 -7.18 21.68 -1.13
N GLY A 236 -8.34 21.60 -1.80
CA GLY A 236 -8.68 22.52 -2.88
C GLY A 236 -8.05 22.17 -4.23
N ALA A 237 -7.90 23.16 -5.08
CA ALA A 237 -7.38 23.01 -6.43
C ALA A 237 -5.85 23.16 -6.47
N LEU A 238 -5.17 22.20 -7.09
CA LEU A 238 -3.74 22.31 -7.31
C LEU A 238 -3.40 23.39 -8.35
N PRO A 239 -2.30 24.15 -8.21
CA PRO A 239 -1.95 25.22 -9.12
C PRO A 239 -1.54 24.68 -10.50
N ASN A 240 -1.91 25.40 -11.54
CA ASN A 240 -1.61 25.05 -12.93
C ASN A 240 -0.10 25.03 -13.22
N SER A 241 0.69 25.82 -12.49
CA SER A 241 2.14 25.85 -12.59
C SER A 241 2.78 24.48 -12.37
N LEU A 242 2.16 23.61 -11.57
CA LEU A 242 2.63 22.25 -11.33
C LEU A 242 2.71 21.43 -12.63
N ALA A 243 1.71 21.56 -13.50
CA ALA A 243 1.65 20.80 -14.74
C ALA A 243 2.52 21.40 -15.87
N ILE A 244 2.73 22.73 -15.84
CA ILE A 244 3.41 23.46 -16.90
C ILE A 244 4.91 23.59 -16.62
N ASN A 245 5.26 23.87 -15.36
CA ASN A 245 6.61 24.25 -14.98
C ASN A 245 7.54 23.11 -14.58
N MET A 246 7.04 21.85 -14.57
CA MET A 246 7.84 20.68 -14.22
C MET A 246 8.08 19.75 -15.42
N PRO A 247 8.97 20.12 -16.35
CA PRO A 247 9.09 19.45 -17.66
C PRO A 247 9.65 18.04 -17.59
N ARG A 248 10.33 17.68 -16.50
CA ARG A 248 10.97 16.36 -16.32
C ARG A 248 10.22 15.43 -15.38
N LEU A 249 9.06 15.85 -14.86
CA LEU A 249 8.29 15.05 -13.92
C LEU A 249 7.76 13.77 -14.58
N THR A 250 8.16 12.62 -14.04
CA THR A 250 7.73 11.29 -14.50
C THR A 250 6.74 10.65 -13.53
N THR A 251 6.86 10.94 -12.24
CA THR A 251 5.98 10.38 -11.22
C THR A 251 5.45 11.49 -10.31
N LEU A 252 4.12 11.57 -10.22
CA LEU A 252 3.42 12.45 -9.28
C LEU A 252 2.50 11.59 -8.42
N ALA A 253 2.75 11.57 -7.12
CA ALA A 253 1.94 10.85 -6.14
C ALA A 253 1.34 11.84 -5.13
N LEU A 254 0.01 11.79 -5.00
CA LEU A 254 -0.83 12.72 -4.23
C LEU A 254 -1.86 11.97 -3.38
N ASP A 255 -1.68 10.67 -3.16
CA ASP A 255 -2.66 9.81 -2.51
C ASP A 255 -2.98 10.27 -1.07
N GLY A 256 -4.22 10.06 -0.64
CA GLY A 256 -4.58 10.31 0.76
C GLY A 256 -4.54 11.78 1.17
N ASN A 257 -4.84 12.69 0.25
CA ASN A 257 -5.04 14.12 0.51
C ASN A 257 -6.53 14.49 0.51
N ARG A 258 -6.84 15.77 0.35
CA ARG A 258 -8.21 16.28 0.24
C ARG A 258 -8.34 17.20 -0.97
N ILE A 259 -7.68 16.85 -2.06
CA ILE A 259 -7.62 17.62 -3.31
C ILE A 259 -8.98 17.54 -4.00
N ASP A 260 -9.51 18.68 -4.42
CA ASP A 260 -10.80 18.79 -5.11
C ASP A 260 -10.62 18.76 -6.63
N SER A 261 -9.52 19.33 -7.15
CA SER A 261 -9.21 19.33 -8.58
C SER A 261 -7.70 19.27 -8.85
N LEU A 262 -7.35 18.56 -9.91
CA LEU A 262 -6.00 18.55 -10.48
C LEU A 262 -5.74 19.79 -11.30
N PRO A 263 -4.46 20.13 -11.60
CA PRO A 263 -4.15 21.25 -12.50
C PRO A 263 -4.90 21.11 -13.82
N SER A 264 -5.64 22.15 -14.20
CA SER A 264 -6.35 22.21 -15.47
C SER A 264 -6.16 23.63 -16.03
N PRO A 265 -5.00 23.91 -16.66
CA PRO A 265 -4.75 25.22 -17.23
C PRO A 265 -5.74 25.50 -18.35
N SER A 266 -6.64 26.44 -18.09
CA SER A 266 -7.73 26.93 -18.95
C SER A 266 -8.28 25.91 -19.96
N GLU A 267 -9.24 25.11 -19.48
CA GLU A 267 -10.35 24.71 -20.33
C GLU A 267 -11.12 26.02 -20.56
N ASP A 268 -11.20 26.50 -21.79
CA ASP A 268 -12.19 27.52 -22.10
C ASP A 268 -13.55 26.93 -21.69
N PRO A 269 -14.37 27.63 -20.91
CA PRO A 269 -15.65 27.13 -20.43
C PRO A 269 -16.66 26.75 -21.54
N ASP A 270 -16.29 26.91 -22.79
CA ASP A 270 -17.14 26.81 -23.97
C ASP A 270 -16.83 25.62 -24.89
N GLU A 271 -16.20 24.50 -24.39
CA GLU A 271 -16.05 23.30 -25.22
C GLU A 271 -17.38 22.60 -25.58
N ASP A 272 -18.52 23.06 -25.04
CA ASP A 272 -19.86 22.62 -25.47
C ASP A 272 -20.45 23.50 -26.60
N ALA A 273 -19.73 24.52 -27.07
CA ALA A 273 -20.16 25.33 -28.19
C ALA A 273 -19.44 24.87 -29.48
N ASP A 274 -20.25 24.40 -30.45
CA ASP A 274 -19.85 24.12 -31.84
C ASP A 274 -19.39 25.41 -32.58
N ASP A 275 -18.49 26.20 -31.97
CA ASP A 275 -18.03 27.44 -32.55
C ASP A 275 -16.80 27.26 -33.43
N GLU A 276 -17.05 27.13 -34.74
CA GLU A 276 -16.00 27.07 -35.78
C GLU A 276 -15.06 28.31 -35.76
N ASN A 277 -15.41 29.39 -35.05
CA ASN A 277 -14.59 30.59 -34.92
C ASN A 277 -13.46 30.47 -33.88
N ALA A 278 -13.56 29.62 -32.90
CA ALA A 278 -12.49 29.35 -31.90
C ALA A 278 -11.23 28.83 -32.58
N LYS A 279 -11.36 28.09 -33.69
CA LYS A 279 -10.23 27.52 -34.46
C LYS A 279 -9.41 28.58 -35.21
N LYS A 280 -9.95 29.77 -35.44
CA LYS A 280 -9.29 30.88 -36.20
C LYS A 280 -8.42 31.81 -35.37
N ASN A 281 -8.55 31.81 -34.05
CA ASN A 281 -7.83 32.77 -33.18
C ASN A 281 -6.51 32.26 -32.58
N GLY A 282 -5.94 31.16 -33.07
CA GLY A 282 -4.53 30.78 -32.79
C GLY A 282 -4.11 30.74 -31.31
N ARG A 283 -5.06 30.70 -30.37
CA ARG A 283 -4.77 30.49 -28.95
C ARG A 283 -4.58 28.99 -28.66
N ASN A 284 -3.68 28.38 -29.44
CA ASN A 284 -3.10 27.13 -29.02
C ASN A 284 -2.36 27.43 -27.72
N ASN A 285 -2.96 27.11 -26.58
CA ASN A 285 -2.28 27.10 -25.30
C ASN A 285 -1.30 25.91 -25.34
N THR A 286 -0.21 26.09 -26.10
CA THR A 286 0.75 25.07 -26.49
C THR A 286 1.74 24.74 -25.39
N SER A 287 1.54 25.26 -24.18
CA SER A 287 2.39 24.90 -23.04
C SER A 287 2.29 23.41 -22.80
N PRO A 288 3.40 22.69 -22.80
CA PRO A 288 3.38 21.26 -22.59
C PRO A 288 2.79 20.94 -21.21
N TYR A 289 1.79 20.09 -21.20
CA TYR A 289 1.13 19.60 -19.99
C TYR A 289 1.75 18.29 -19.56
N PHE A 290 2.51 18.28 -18.46
CA PHE A 290 3.23 17.11 -17.96
C PHE A 290 3.92 16.30 -19.08
N PRO A 291 4.89 16.85 -19.78
CA PRO A 291 5.39 16.25 -21.05
C PRO A 291 6.04 14.87 -20.88
N LEU A 292 6.57 14.55 -19.72
CA LEU A 292 7.25 13.27 -19.44
C LEU A 292 6.55 12.42 -18.37
N LEU A 293 5.33 12.79 -17.94
CA LEU A 293 4.61 12.05 -16.89
C LEU A 293 4.29 10.62 -17.35
N GLU A 294 4.67 9.65 -16.54
CA GLU A 294 4.47 8.22 -16.75
C GLU A 294 3.48 7.64 -15.74
N SER A 295 3.51 8.12 -14.51
CA SER A 295 2.64 7.65 -13.43
C SER A 295 2.04 8.80 -12.64
N LEU A 296 0.72 8.81 -12.55
CA LEU A 296 -0.07 9.76 -11.77
C LEU A 296 -0.93 8.99 -10.78
N SER A 297 -0.75 9.26 -9.48
CA SER A 297 -1.60 8.71 -8.42
C SER A 297 -2.18 9.83 -7.58
N PHE A 298 -3.51 9.81 -7.41
CA PHE A 298 -4.26 10.72 -6.55
C PHE A 298 -5.43 10.00 -5.86
N ALA A 299 -5.22 8.74 -5.51
CA ALA A 299 -6.20 7.95 -4.82
C ALA A 299 -6.60 8.56 -3.46
N ARG A 300 -7.82 8.27 -2.99
CA ARG A 300 -8.29 8.75 -1.68
C ARG A 300 -8.26 10.29 -1.56
N ASN A 301 -8.79 10.97 -2.57
CA ASN A 301 -9.00 12.42 -2.62
C ASN A 301 -10.49 12.75 -2.82
N ARG A 302 -10.82 13.99 -3.20
CA ARG A 302 -12.18 14.47 -3.49
C ARG A 302 -12.34 14.93 -4.93
N VAL A 303 -11.45 14.47 -5.82
CA VAL A 303 -11.45 14.90 -7.23
C VAL A 303 -12.73 14.45 -7.91
N THR A 304 -13.41 15.39 -8.57
CA THR A 304 -14.67 15.15 -9.28
C THR A 304 -14.49 14.92 -10.77
N ARG A 305 -13.42 15.44 -11.36
CA ARG A 305 -13.13 15.35 -12.80
C ARG A 305 -11.65 15.05 -13.05
N ILE A 306 -11.40 14.18 -14.01
CA ILE A 306 -10.05 13.97 -14.55
C ILE A 306 -9.80 15.01 -15.63
N PRO A 307 -8.70 15.79 -15.58
CA PRO A 307 -8.41 16.80 -16.60
C PRO A 307 -8.30 16.18 -18.01
N PRO A 308 -9.05 16.64 -19.01
CA PRO A 308 -8.97 16.11 -20.38
C PRO A 308 -7.57 16.24 -20.98
N ARG A 309 -6.80 17.25 -20.59
CA ARG A 309 -5.42 17.47 -21.05
C ARG A 309 -4.45 16.33 -20.69
N LEU A 310 -4.79 15.45 -19.74
CA LEU A 310 -4.02 14.22 -19.50
C LEU A 310 -3.95 13.32 -20.74
N GLY A 311 -4.92 13.39 -21.65
CA GLY A 311 -4.89 12.74 -22.94
C GLY A 311 -3.74 13.18 -23.86
N THR A 312 -3.19 14.37 -23.65
CA THR A 312 -2.03 14.87 -24.41
C THR A 312 -0.69 14.38 -23.88
N CYS A 313 -0.66 13.71 -22.71
CA CYS A 313 0.56 13.20 -22.08
C CYS A 313 1.06 11.94 -22.81
N LYS A 314 2.08 12.08 -23.64
CA LYS A 314 2.56 11.01 -24.54
C LYS A 314 3.19 9.82 -23.84
N ARG A 315 3.65 9.98 -22.60
CA ARG A 315 4.32 8.93 -21.82
C ARG A 315 3.47 8.36 -20.70
N LEU A 316 2.27 8.90 -20.47
CA LEU A 316 1.41 8.49 -19.39
C LEU A 316 0.96 7.03 -19.54
N GLU A 317 1.38 6.21 -18.59
CA GLU A 317 1.15 4.76 -18.58
C GLU A 317 0.13 4.35 -17.53
N ARG A 318 0.13 5.02 -16.37
CA ARG A 318 -0.68 4.65 -15.21
C ARG A 318 -1.35 5.84 -14.58
N ILE A 319 -2.65 5.71 -14.33
CA ILE A 319 -3.44 6.63 -13.50
C ILE A 319 -4.09 5.81 -12.40
N ASP A 320 -3.83 6.16 -11.13
CA ASP A 320 -4.61 5.72 -10.00
C ASP A 320 -5.46 6.88 -9.47
N ALA A 321 -6.75 6.79 -9.72
CA ALA A 321 -7.77 7.75 -9.32
C ALA A 321 -8.81 7.11 -8.38
N SER A 322 -8.43 6.01 -7.71
CA SER A 322 -9.35 5.26 -6.87
C SER A 322 -9.81 6.06 -5.65
N ARG A 323 -11.03 5.75 -5.17
CA ARG A 323 -11.62 6.37 -3.97
C ARG A 323 -11.65 7.89 -4.06
N ASN A 324 -12.21 8.39 -5.15
CA ASN A 324 -12.50 9.81 -5.41
C ASN A 324 -14.02 10.02 -5.61
N GLU A 325 -14.41 11.17 -6.12
CA GLU A 325 -15.78 11.54 -6.45
C GLU A 325 -15.99 11.71 -7.95
N ILE A 326 -15.19 11.03 -8.77
CA ILE A 326 -15.20 11.15 -10.22
C ILE A 326 -16.56 10.70 -10.76
N THR A 327 -17.11 11.51 -11.68
CA THR A 327 -18.41 11.25 -12.30
C THR A 327 -18.30 10.70 -13.72
N ALA A 328 -17.23 11.06 -14.45
CA ALA A 328 -17.04 10.62 -15.83
C ALA A 328 -15.55 10.50 -16.21
N ILE A 329 -15.28 9.64 -17.17
CA ILE A 329 -13.98 9.52 -17.83
C ILE A 329 -13.96 10.48 -19.02
N PRO A 330 -12.99 11.40 -19.12
CA PRO A 330 -12.92 12.29 -20.28
C PRO A 330 -12.56 11.50 -21.55
N VAL A 331 -13.30 11.76 -22.64
CA VAL A 331 -13.03 11.10 -23.93
C VAL A 331 -11.60 11.36 -24.40
N ALA A 332 -11.09 12.57 -24.17
CA ALA A 332 -9.73 12.96 -24.55
C ALA A 332 -8.62 12.02 -23.97
N LEU A 333 -8.92 11.35 -22.86
CA LEU A 333 -7.96 10.39 -22.25
C LEU A 333 -7.65 9.20 -23.20
N SER A 334 -8.53 8.89 -24.16
CA SER A 334 -8.28 7.89 -25.19
C SER A 334 -7.11 8.25 -26.11
N MET A 335 -6.73 9.54 -26.17
CA MET A 335 -5.61 10.01 -26.98
C MET A 335 -4.24 9.76 -26.33
N ALA A 336 -4.19 9.36 -25.06
CA ALA A 336 -2.93 9.00 -24.38
C ALA A 336 -2.38 7.67 -24.92
N PRO A 337 -1.29 7.69 -25.72
CA PRO A 337 -0.91 6.54 -26.54
C PRO A 337 -0.29 5.38 -25.74
N ARG A 338 0.08 5.64 -24.48
CA ARG A 338 0.72 4.64 -23.62
C ARG A 338 -0.09 4.32 -22.35
N LEU A 339 -1.30 4.86 -22.22
CA LEU A 339 -2.12 4.62 -21.03
C LEU A 339 -2.57 3.15 -20.99
N THR A 340 -1.91 2.36 -20.14
CA THR A 340 -2.18 0.93 -19.97
C THR A 340 -3.09 0.64 -18.80
N THR A 341 -3.02 1.47 -17.73
CA THR A 341 -3.74 1.22 -16.49
C THR A 341 -4.50 2.47 -16.06
N LEU A 342 -5.80 2.31 -15.87
CA LEU A 342 -6.69 3.31 -15.28
C LEU A 342 -7.46 2.67 -14.13
N ASN A 343 -7.13 3.06 -12.90
CA ASN A 343 -7.81 2.60 -11.70
C ASN A 343 -8.79 3.68 -11.22
N LEU A 344 -10.09 3.33 -11.22
CA LEU A 344 -11.19 4.19 -10.78
C LEU A 344 -11.99 3.55 -9.63
N ASP A 345 -11.46 2.53 -8.97
CA ASP A 345 -12.16 1.81 -7.93
C ASP A 345 -12.68 2.75 -6.83
N GLY A 346 -13.91 2.52 -6.38
CA GLY A 346 -14.48 3.28 -5.27
C GLY A 346 -14.97 4.69 -5.61
N ASN A 347 -15.07 5.07 -6.88
CA ASN A 347 -15.73 6.30 -7.33
C ASN A 347 -17.25 6.09 -7.39
N LYS A 348 -17.91 6.28 -6.26
CA LYS A 348 -19.34 5.96 -6.09
C LYS A 348 -20.29 6.76 -6.97
N ARG A 349 -19.84 7.90 -7.54
CA ARG A 349 -20.62 8.75 -8.43
C ARG A 349 -20.45 8.39 -9.91
N LEU A 350 -19.46 7.55 -10.25
CA LEU A 350 -19.24 7.11 -11.61
C LEU A 350 -20.27 6.03 -11.96
N ASN A 351 -21.15 6.33 -12.90
CA ASN A 351 -22.13 5.42 -13.47
C ASN A 351 -21.75 4.99 -14.89
N VAL A 352 -22.57 4.19 -15.54
CA VAL A 352 -22.31 3.70 -16.91
C VAL A 352 -22.25 4.85 -17.93
N GLU A 353 -23.06 5.87 -17.78
CA GLU A 353 -23.04 7.05 -18.65
C GLU A 353 -21.70 7.82 -18.57
N GLY A 354 -21.06 7.77 -17.40
CA GLY A 354 -19.72 8.33 -17.19
C GLY A 354 -18.59 7.52 -17.82
N VAL A 355 -18.88 6.39 -18.49
CA VAL A 355 -17.90 5.59 -19.25
C VAL A 355 -18.18 5.74 -20.75
N PRO A 356 -17.57 6.71 -21.45
CA PRO A 356 -17.90 6.99 -22.83
C PRO A 356 -17.52 5.83 -23.76
N SER A 357 -18.41 5.47 -24.68
CA SER A 357 -18.19 4.44 -25.71
C SER A 357 -16.94 4.73 -26.54
N ARG A 358 -16.74 6.00 -26.91
CA ARG A 358 -15.56 6.43 -27.65
C ARG A 358 -14.26 6.18 -26.89
N PHE A 359 -14.21 6.41 -25.57
CA PHE A 359 -13.05 6.09 -24.76
C PHE A 359 -12.73 4.59 -24.81
N LEU A 360 -13.72 3.72 -24.63
CA LEU A 360 -13.55 2.26 -24.69
C LEU A 360 -13.05 1.79 -26.07
N ARG A 361 -13.51 2.43 -27.13
CA ARG A 361 -13.14 2.10 -28.50
C ARG A 361 -11.74 2.57 -28.86
N ASP A 362 -11.42 3.83 -28.54
CA ASP A 362 -10.24 4.52 -29.06
C ASP A 362 -9.00 4.44 -28.13
N ALA A 363 -9.16 4.06 -26.86
CA ALA A 363 -8.05 3.87 -25.92
C ALA A 363 -7.27 2.59 -26.22
N LEU A 364 -6.49 2.61 -27.33
CA LEU A 364 -5.85 1.40 -27.87
C LEU A 364 -4.81 0.77 -26.95
N ALA A 365 -4.12 1.55 -26.12
CA ALA A 365 -3.10 1.06 -25.20
C ALA A 365 -3.70 0.46 -23.91
N LEU A 366 -4.94 0.80 -23.58
CA LEU A 366 -5.56 0.44 -22.31
C LEU A 366 -5.69 -1.08 -22.16
N ASP A 367 -5.09 -1.60 -21.09
CA ASP A 367 -5.08 -3.01 -20.72
C ASP A 367 -5.90 -3.28 -19.45
N ARG A 368 -5.79 -2.40 -18.47
CA ARG A 368 -6.47 -2.52 -17.19
C ARG A 368 -7.31 -1.29 -16.90
N LEU A 369 -8.64 -1.48 -16.93
CA LEU A 369 -9.64 -0.57 -16.41
C LEU A 369 -10.29 -1.23 -15.20
N THR A 370 -10.22 -0.61 -14.03
CA THR A 370 -10.87 -1.11 -12.81
C THR A 370 -11.94 -0.13 -12.34
N LEU A 371 -13.11 -0.67 -11.99
CA LEU A 371 -14.32 0.08 -11.65
C LEU A 371 -15.04 -0.53 -10.43
N HIS A 372 -14.32 -1.25 -9.56
CA HIS A 372 -14.92 -1.90 -8.41
C HIS A 372 -15.45 -0.87 -7.40
N GLY A 373 -16.70 -1.07 -6.96
CA GLY A 373 -17.31 -0.15 -6.00
C GLY A 373 -17.72 1.20 -6.59
N CYS A 374 -17.76 1.33 -7.93
CA CYS A 374 -18.43 2.41 -8.65
C CYS A 374 -19.94 2.09 -8.78
N ALA A 375 -20.74 3.09 -9.18
CA ALA A 375 -22.16 2.89 -9.52
C ALA A 375 -22.33 2.31 -10.95
N VAL A 376 -21.38 1.49 -11.40
CA VAL A 376 -21.35 0.84 -12.71
C VAL A 376 -21.70 -0.62 -12.55
N GLU A 377 -22.80 -1.03 -13.14
CA GLU A 377 -23.18 -2.44 -13.22
C GLU A 377 -22.49 -3.08 -14.43
N MET A 378 -21.85 -4.24 -14.21
CA MET A 378 -21.11 -4.93 -15.27
C MET A 378 -22.00 -5.38 -16.43
N GLU A 379 -23.26 -5.70 -16.15
CA GLU A 379 -24.22 -6.12 -17.18
C GLU A 379 -24.52 -4.96 -18.14
N THR A 380 -24.77 -3.77 -17.59
CA THR A 380 -25.04 -2.56 -18.39
C THR A 380 -23.77 -2.07 -19.10
N LEU A 381 -22.61 -2.17 -18.46
CA LEU A 381 -21.33 -1.78 -19.05
C LEU A 381 -20.99 -2.65 -20.28
N ARG A 382 -21.32 -3.94 -20.27
CA ARG A 382 -21.12 -4.83 -21.41
C ARG A 382 -21.95 -4.46 -22.65
N LEU A 383 -23.04 -3.74 -22.43
CA LEU A 383 -23.91 -3.23 -23.51
C LEU A 383 -23.39 -1.91 -24.11
N VAL A 384 -22.45 -1.25 -23.45
CA VAL A 384 -21.86 0.00 -23.97
C VAL A 384 -21.08 -0.31 -25.24
N ASP A 385 -21.36 0.44 -26.31
CA ASP A 385 -20.60 0.36 -27.55
C ASP A 385 -19.09 0.59 -27.26
N GLY A 386 -18.23 -0.25 -27.86
CA GLY A 386 -16.79 -0.25 -27.61
C GLY A 386 -16.30 -1.17 -26.47
N TRP A 387 -17.17 -1.65 -25.59
CA TRP A 387 -16.77 -2.62 -24.55
C TRP A 387 -16.21 -3.91 -25.14
N ALA A 388 -16.91 -4.49 -26.10
CA ALA A 388 -16.45 -5.72 -26.78
C ALA A 388 -15.09 -5.51 -27.46
N ALA A 389 -14.86 -4.34 -28.06
CA ALA A 389 -13.58 -4.01 -28.65
C ALA A 389 -12.46 -3.88 -27.59
N TYR A 390 -12.75 -3.25 -26.45
CA TYR A 390 -11.81 -3.17 -25.32
C TYR A 390 -11.47 -4.57 -24.79
N GLU A 391 -12.49 -5.41 -24.53
CA GLU A 391 -12.29 -6.75 -23.98
C GLU A 391 -11.51 -7.65 -24.93
N THR A 392 -11.80 -7.60 -26.23
CA THR A 392 -11.03 -8.32 -27.26
C THR A 392 -9.54 -7.91 -27.25
N ARG A 393 -9.25 -6.62 -27.13
CA ARG A 393 -7.86 -6.14 -27.04
C ARG A 393 -7.17 -6.63 -25.77
N ARG A 394 -7.87 -6.60 -24.63
CA ARG A 394 -7.37 -7.08 -23.35
C ARG A 394 -7.02 -8.57 -23.39
N VAL A 395 -7.93 -9.39 -23.91
CA VAL A 395 -7.73 -10.84 -24.04
C VAL A 395 -6.53 -11.15 -24.94
N LYS A 396 -6.46 -10.56 -26.13
CA LYS A 396 -5.32 -10.74 -27.07
C LYS A 396 -3.98 -10.38 -26.44
N ARG A 397 -3.93 -9.34 -25.60
CA ARG A 397 -2.69 -8.98 -24.89
C ARG A 397 -2.34 -9.96 -23.79
N ALA A 398 -3.34 -10.42 -23.03
CA ALA A 398 -3.15 -11.41 -21.98
C ALA A 398 -2.63 -12.73 -22.58
N GLU A 399 -3.19 -13.18 -23.70
CA GLU A 399 -2.72 -14.35 -24.47
C GLU A 399 -1.27 -14.17 -24.93
N LYS A 400 -0.96 -13.04 -25.58
CA LYS A 400 0.40 -12.73 -26.04
C LYS A 400 1.41 -12.67 -24.86
N ALA A 401 1.00 -12.14 -23.71
CA ALA A 401 1.85 -12.10 -22.52
C ALA A 401 2.06 -13.50 -21.93
N LEU A 402 1.04 -14.37 -21.98
CA LEU A 402 1.13 -15.76 -21.57
C LEU A 402 2.06 -16.55 -22.52
N ASP A 403 1.89 -16.40 -23.84
CA ASP A 403 2.75 -17.03 -24.84
C ASP A 403 4.21 -16.59 -24.68
N ALA A 404 4.46 -15.31 -24.44
CA ALA A 404 5.80 -14.80 -24.15
C ALA A 404 6.40 -15.41 -22.89
N LYS A 405 5.59 -15.63 -21.84
CA LYS A 405 6.04 -16.32 -20.61
C LYS A 405 6.36 -17.78 -20.86
N VAL A 406 5.55 -18.46 -21.68
CA VAL A 406 5.77 -19.86 -22.05
C VAL A 406 7.04 -20.00 -22.91
N MET A 407 7.25 -19.09 -23.86
CA MET A 407 8.44 -19.07 -24.72
C MET A 407 9.75 -18.77 -23.97
N LEU A 408 9.69 -17.90 -22.93
CA LEU A 408 10.84 -17.58 -22.08
C LEU A 408 11.19 -18.72 -21.10
N GLY A 409 10.35 -19.75 -20.98
CA GLY A 409 10.51 -20.88 -20.07
C GLY A 409 10.27 -20.49 -18.61
N THR A 410 9.80 -21.42 -17.80
CA THR A 410 9.58 -21.24 -16.36
C THR A 410 10.84 -20.85 -15.58
N ASN A 411 12.03 -21.07 -16.14
CA ASN A 411 13.32 -20.75 -15.52
C ASN A 411 13.65 -19.26 -15.49
N ALA A 412 13.05 -18.44 -16.36
CA ALA A 412 13.30 -16.98 -16.36
C ALA A 412 12.62 -16.26 -15.18
N PHE A 413 11.68 -16.91 -14.48
CA PHE A 413 10.99 -16.36 -13.30
C PHE A 413 11.57 -16.84 -11.98
N ASP A 414 12.32 -17.96 -11.98
CA ASP A 414 12.94 -18.53 -10.78
C ASP A 414 14.38 -18.02 -10.53
N GLU A 415 14.99 -17.33 -11.50
CA GLU A 415 16.38 -16.84 -11.36
C GLU A 415 16.58 -15.89 -10.16
N GLY A 416 15.53 -15.21 -9.69
CA GLY A 416 15.58 -14.37 -8.48
C GLY A 416 15.53 -15.19 -7.18
N ALA A 417 14.87 -16.34 -7.17
CA ALA A 417 14.71 -17.18 -5.98
C ALA A 417 15.87 -18.17 -5.76
N ASP A 418 16.50 -18.62 -6.86
CA ASP A 418 17.60 -19.59 -6.82
C ASP A 418 18.98 -19.00 -6.57
N VAL A 419 19.17 -17.69 -6.79
CA VAL A 419 20.45 -17.02 -6.51
C VAL A 419 20.80 -17.01 -5.03
N GLU A 420 19.81 -17.02 -4.11
CA GLU A 420 20.07 -17.17 -2.68
C GLU A 420 20.41 -18.60 -2.24
N ARG A 421 19.98 -19.63 -2.97
CA ARG A 421 20.31 -21.02 -2.62
C ARG A 421 21.75 -21.41 -3.00
N ARG A 422 22.31 -20.83 -4.06
CA ARG A 422 23.70 -21.13 -4.51
C ARG A 422 24.80 -20.46 -3.66
N LYS A 423 24.46 -19.51 -2.78
CA LYS A 423 25.43 -18.86 -1.88
C LYS A 423 25.57 -19.52 -0.52
N ARG A 424 24.95 -20.68 -0.29
CA ARG A 424 25.01 -21.44 0.98
C ARG A 424 25.63 -22.84 0.85
N HIS A 425 26.40 -23.08 -0.19
CA HIS A 425 27.25 -24.27 -0.31
C HIS A 425 28.70 -23.88 -0.54
#